data_3f2a2bbb92f4ec12c3171982afa095cc
#
_entry.id   3f2a2bbb92f4ec12c3171982afa095cc
#
_cell.length_a   1.000
_cell.length_b   1.000
_cell.length_c   1.000
_cell.angle_alpha   90.00
_cell.angle_beta   90.00
_cell.angle_gamma   90.00
#
_symmetry.space_group_name_H-M   'P 1'
#
loop_
_entity.id
_entity.type
_entity.pdbx_description
1 polymer ?
#
loop_
_entity_poly.entity_id
_entity_poly.type
_entity_poly.pdbx_seq_one_letter_code
_entity_poly.pdbx_strand_id
1 'polypeptide(L)' 'MTTGASTLGGGQPPTLTEWADRQLRDAILQGQFGPGDSLVISSLAEQMGLSATPLREALRNLAADGLVVL' A
#
# COMPACT_ATOMS: atom_id res chain seq x y z
N MET A 1 -8.61 28.78 4.42
CA MET A 1 -8.55 28.09 4.67
C MET A 1 -8.92 27.15 4.60
N THR A 2 -9.26 27.14 4.28
CA THR A 2 -9.62 26.31 4.31
C THR A 2 -9.50 25.22 4.64
N THR A 3 -9.09 25.27 4.75
CA THR A 3 -8.89 24.13 5.29
C THR A 3 -9.93 23.48 6.03
N GLY A 4 -10.76 24.14 6.59
CA GLY A 4 -11.88 23.56 7.27
C GLY A 4 -12.70 22.67 6.40
N ALA A 5 -12.79 23.03 5.16
CA ALA A 5 -13.54 22.23 4.24
C ALA A 5 -12.96 20.83 4.10
N SER A 6 -11.67 20.72 4.19
CA SER A 6 -11.05 19.41 4.02
C SER A 6 -11.35 18.48 5.19
N THR A 7 -11.68 19.01 6.34
CA THR A 7 -12.03 18.16 7.46
C THR A 7 -13.46 17.67 7.37
N LEU A 8 -14.25 18.34 6.57
CA LEU A 8 -15.59 17.88 6.29
C LEU A 8 -15.53 17.03 5.03
N GLY A 9 -16.40 16.10 4.93
CA GLY A 9 -16.50 15.37 3.70
C GLY A 9 -15.33 14.46 3.37
N GLY A 10 -14.58 14.05 4.35
CA GLY A 10 -13.60 13.03 4.09
C GLY A 10 -12.17 13.50 3.99
N GLY A 11 -11.87 14.60 4.61
CA GLY A 11 -10.51 15.10 4.61
C GLY A 11 -9.54 14.32 5.48
N GLN A 12 -9.86 13.10 5.87
CA GLN A 12 -8.98 12.31 6.70
C GLN A 12 -7.80 11.76 5.90
N PRO A 13 -6.60 11.75 6.49
CA PRO A 13 -5.46 11.15 5.82
C PRO A 13 -5.64 9.64 5.72
N PRO A 14 -5.01 8.99 4.76
CA PRO A 14 -5.09 7.54 4.64
C PRO A 14 -4.43 6.86 5.83
N THR A 15 -4.88 5.66 6.14
CA THR A 15 -4.22 4.81 7.13
C THR A 15 -2.89 4.32 6.56
N LEU A 16 -2.04 3.76 7.42
CA LEU A 16 -0.79 3.17 6.95
C LEU A 16 -1.05 2.03 5.97
N THR A 17 -2.08 1.23 6.23
CA THR A 17 -2.46 0.15 5.31
C THR A 17 -2.88 0.70 3.96
N GLU A 18 -3.70 1.74 3.94
CA GLU A 18 -4.14 2.36 2.70
C GLU A 18 -2.96 2.99 1.94
N TRP A 19 -2.08 3.63 2.65
CA TRP A 19 -0.89 4.22 2.04
C TRP A 19 0.01 3.13 1.43
N ALA A 20 0.25 2.05 2.17
CA ALA A 20 1.06 0.94 1.68
C ALA A 20 0.42 0.28 0.46
N ASP A 21 -0.90 0.09 0.50
CA ASP A 21 -1.65 -0.46 -0.63
C ASP A 21 -1.41 0.39 -1.88
N ARG A 22 -1.56 1.70 -1.75
CA ARG A 22 -1.39 2.62 -2.87
C ARG A 22 0.02 2.57 -3.43
N GLN A 23 1.03 2.60 -2.56
CA GLN A 23 2.42 2.56 -3.00
C GLN A 23 2.76 1.26 -3.72
N LEU A 24 2.32 0.14 -3.17
CA LEU A 24 2.58 -1.16 -3.77
C LEU A 24 1.82 -1.34 -5.08
N ARG A 25 0.57 -0.91 -5.11
CA ARG A 25 -0.25 -1.01 -6.31
C ARG A 25 0.36 -0.21 -7.45
N ASP A 26 0.79 1.01 -7.17
CA ASP A 26 1.44 1.85 -8.18
C ASP A 26 2.73 1.21 -8.67
N ALA A 27 3.53 0.67 -7.77
CA ALA A 27 4.79 0.02 -8.14
C ALA A 27 4.55 -1.20 -9.05
N ILE A 28 3.53 -2.00 -8.73
CA ILE A 28 3.18 -3.16 -9.56
C ILE A 28 2.71 -2.72 -10.93
N LEU A 29 1.85 -1.71 -10.98
CA LEU A 29 1.31 -1.23 -12.25
C LEU A 29 2.38 -0.56 -13.10
N GLN A 30 3.41 -0.01 -12.48
CA GLN A 30 4.54 0.57 -13.20
C GLN A 30 5.61 -0.45 -13.59
N GLY A 31 5.40 -1.72 -13.22
CA GLY A 31 6.32 -2.78 -13.60
C GLY A 31 7.56 -2.89 -12.76
N GLN A 32 7.58 -2.31 -11.57
CA GLN A 32 8.73 -2.43 -10.66
C GLN A 32 8.87 -3.85 -10.11
N PHE A 33 7.77 -4.58 -10.07
CA PHE A 33 7.79 -5.99 -9.70
C PHE A 33 7.22 -6.77 -10.86
N GLY A 34 7.97 -7.72 -11.35
CA GLY A 34 7.55 -8.54 -12.47
C GLY A 34 6.78 -9.78 -12.03
N PRO A 35 6.12 -10.44 -12.98
CA PRO A 35 5.43 -11.70 -12.68
C PRO A 35 6.42 -12.71 -12.11
N GLY A 36 6.04 -13.32 -11.02
CA GLY A 36 6.90 -14.32 -10.37
C GLY A 36 7.93 -13.75 -9.41
N ASP A 37 8.06 -12.44 -9.31
CA ASP A 37 8.95 -11.84 -8.33
C ASP A 37 8.44 -12.11 -6.93
N SER A 38 9.36 -12.45 -6.03
CA SER A 38 9.01 -12.66 -4.63
C SER A 38 8.93 -11.32 -3.92
N LEU A 39 7.82 -11.09 -3.25
CA LEU A 39 7.67 -9.90 -2.41
C LEU A 39 8.01 -10.29 -0.97
N VAL A 40 9.16 -9.84 -0.51
CA VAL A 40 9.63 -10.16 0.84
C VAL A 40 9.19 -9.05 1.78
N ILE A 41 8.28 -9.38 2.70
CA ILE A 41 7.69 -8.40 3.60
C ILE A 41 8.73 -7.62 4.39
N SER A 42 9.76 -8.30 4.92
CA SER A 42 10.77 -7.61 5.71
C SER A 42 11.52 -6.58 4.89
N SER A 43 11.85 -6.90 3.64
CA SER A 43 12.53 -5.95 2.76
C SER A 43 11.64 -4.78 2.40
N LEU A 44 10.38 -5.05 2.09
CA LEU A 44 9.43 -3.99 1.77
C LEU A 44 9.20 -3.08 2.98
N ALA A 45 9.06 -3.66 4.16
CA ALA A 45 8.89 -2.88 5.38
C ALA A 45 10.06 -1.95 5.61
N GLU A 46 11.26 -2.43 5.40
CA GLU A 46 12.47 -1.63 5.56
C GLU A 46 12.50 -0.50 4.54
N GLN A 47 12.24 -0.80 3.28
CA GLN A 47 12.25 0.20 2.22
C GLN A 47 11.19 1.26 2.41
N MET A 48 10.04 0.89 2.93
CA MET A 48 8.92 1.80 3.08
C MET A 48 8.87 2.45 4.46
N GLY A 49 9.72 2.01 5.39
CA GLY A 49 9.72 2.55 6.74
C GLY A 49 8.48 2.16 7.54
N LEU A 50 7.92 1.00 7.24
CA LEU A 50 6.70 0.52 7.89
C LEU A 50 6.96 -0.74 8.67
N SER A 51 6.08 -1.03 9.64
CA SER A 51 6.06 -2.34 10.27
C SER A 51 5.42 -3.35 9.32
N ALA A 52 5.54 -4.63 9.66
CA ALA A 52 5.02 -5.69 8.81
C ALA A 52 3.49 -5.73 8.77
N THR A 53 2.82 -5.32 9.84
CA THR A 53 1.37 -5.45 9.92
C THR A 53 0.60 -4.70 8.83
N PRO A 54 0.80 -3.38 8.63
CA PRO A 54 0.09 -2.70 7.55
C PRO A 54 0.47 -3.22 6.18
N LEU A 55 1.71 -3.69 6.01
CA LEU A 55 2.13 -4.27 4.74
C LEU A 55 1.41 -5.57 4.45
N ARG A 56 1.26 -6.45 5.44
CA ARG A 56 0.54 -7.70 5.25
C ARG A 56 -0.90 -7.45 4.87
N GLU A 57 -1.53 -6.48 5.51
CA GLU A 57 -2.91 -6.15 5.18
C GLU A 57 -3.02 -5.59 3.77
N ALA A 58 -2.09 -4.72 3.38
CA ALA A 58 -2.08 -4.18 2.03
C ALA A 58 -1.88 -5.29 1.00
N LEU A 59 -0.97 -6.23 1.26
CA LEU A 59 -0.72 -7.34 0.35
C LEU A 59 -1.93 -8.26 0.23
N ARG A 60 -2.68 -8.47 1.30
CA ARG A 60 -3.92 -9.24 1.23
C ARG A 60 -4.94 -8.55 0.32
N ASN A 61 -5.03 -7.23 0.41
CA ASN A 61 -5.92 -6.47 -0.45
C ASN A 61 -5.51 -6.59 -1.92
N LEU A 62 -4.21 -6.51 -2.19
CA LEU A 62 -3.70 -6.67 -3.54
C LEU A 62 -3.94 -8.07 -4.08
N ALA A 63 -3.79 -9.08 -3.22
CA ALA A 63 -4.06 -10.46 -3.61
C ALA A 63 -5.54 -10.66 -3.91
N ALA A 64 -6.42 -10.03 -3.13
CA ALA A 64 -7.85 -10.11 -3.39
C ALA A 64 -8.21 -9.49 -4.74
N ASP A 65 -7.45 -8.50 -5.18
CA ASP A 65 -7.65 -7.86 -6.48
C ASP A 65 -6.87 -8.56 -7.60
N GLY A 66 -6.18 -9.65 -7.29
CA GLY A 66 -5.46 -10.42 -8.29
C GLY A 66 -4.11 -9.85 -8.71
N LEU A 67 -3.61 -8.85 -8.01
CA LEU A 67 -2.35 -8.21 -8.38
C LEU A 67 -1.13 -8.96 -7.86
N VAL A 68 -1.28 -9.70 -6.80
CA VAL A 68 -0.20 -10.53 -6.25
C VAL A 68 -0.77 -11.87 -5.81
N VAL A 69 0.11 -12.85 -5.67
CA VAL A 69 -0.24 -14.17 -5.16
C VAL A 69 0.48 -14.35 -3.82
N LEU A 70 -0.29 -14.67 -2.81
CA LEU A 70 0.28 -14.90 -1.49
C LEU A 70 0.59 -16.36 -1.26
#